data_0b3703da46d365b790b26bf963956c7a
#
_entry.id   0b3703da46d365b790b26bf963956c7a
#
_cell.length_a   1.000
_cell.length_b   1.000
_cell.length_c   1.000
_cell.angle_alpha   90.00
_cell.angle_beta   90.00
_cell.angle_gamma   90.00
#
_symmetry.space_group_name_H-M   'P 1'
#
loop_
_entity.id
_entity.type
_entity.pdbx_description
1 polymer ?
#
loop_
_entity_poly.entity_id
_entity_poly.type
_entity_poly.pdbx_seq_one_letter_code
_entity_poly.pdbx_strand_id
1 'polypeptide(L)'
;KYTPAMLVKALQAVVYGDVFMRVLYATRPYEAVPGSANALHEKWKKICVKALSTKSAGMMTFVKNIRGIIHDFDNLDRTNVHKPKVGIVGEILVKFSPTANNHIVELLESEGAEAVMPDLMDFLLYCFYNSNFKADNLGMKRSTAHLCNMAISLLEYMRKAARIALEKSTHFTPPSRIKDLAVMANGFVSLGNQTGEGWFLTGEMLELIKSGVNNIVCVQPFGCLPNHIVGKGVIKELRYANPKANIIAVDYDPGASEVNQLNRIKLMLSTAQK
;
A
#
# COMPACT_ATOMS: atom_id res chain seq x y z
N LYS A 1 0.69 -29.95 1.76
CA LYS A 1 -0.73 -29.63 1.43
C LYS A 1 -1.12 -28.37 2.19
N TYR A 2 -1.72 -27.41 1.52
CA TYR A 2 -2.26 -26.21 2.17
C TYR A 2 -3.50 -26.60 3.00
N THR A 3 -3.56 -26.13 4.25
CA THR A 3 -4.70 -26.34 5.12
C THR A 3 -5.45 -25.02 5.33
N PRO A 4 -6.76 -25.05 5.67
CA PRO A 4 -7.50 -23.81 6.00
C PRO A 4 -6.83 -22.99 7.13
N ALA A 5 -6.25 -23.67 8.12
CA ALA A 5 -5.51 -23.00 9.19
C ALA A 5 -4.27 -22.25 8.68
N MET A 6 -3.52 -22.83 7.73
CA MET A 6 -2.38 -22.16 7.09
C MET A 6 -2.82 -20.94 6.28
N LEU A 7 -3.95 -21.04 5.57
CA LEU A 7 -4.49 -19.90 4.82
C LEU A 7 -4.86 -18.74 5.76
N VAL A 8 -5.53 -19.02 6.88
CA VAL A 8 -5.84 -18.00 7.88
C VAL A 8 -4.57 -17.34 8.42
N LYS A 9 -3.53 -18.14 8.73
CA LYS A 9 -2.24 -17.61 9.20
C LYS A 9 -1.52 -16.77 8.14
N ALA A 10 -1.59 -17.17 6.87
CA ALA A 10 -1.05 -16.38 5.76
C ALA A 10 -1.76 -15.03 5.64
N LEU A 11 -3.09 -14.99 5.73
CA LEU A 11 -3.85 -13.74 5.72
C LEU A 11 -3.53 -12.87 6.95
N GLN A 12 -3.37 -13.46 8.14
CA GLN A 12 -2.91 -12.73 9.32
C GLN A 12 -1.53 -12.12 9.11
N ALA A 13 -0.60 -12.85 8.45
CA ALA A 13 0.74 -12.36 8.13
C ALA A 13 0.70 -11.15 7.18
N VAL A 14 -0.15 -11.19 6.15
CA VAL A 14 -0.35 -10.05 5.24
C VAL A 14 -0.85 -8.83 6.01
N VAL A 15 -1.87 -8.97 6.86
CA VAL A 15 -2.39 -7.84 7.66
C VAL A 15 -1.32 -7.30 8.63
N TYR A 16 -0.51 -8.17 9.25
CA TYR A 16 0.62 -7.70 10.09
C TYR A 16 1.63 -6.92 9.25
N GLY A 17 1.98 -7.41 8.06
CA GLY A 17 2.91 -6.73 7.14
C GLY A 17 2.41 -5.34 6.75
N ASP A 18 1.14 -5.23 6.34
CA ASP A 18 0.51 -3.97 5.95
C ASP A 18 0.49 -2.97 7.13
N VAL A 19 0.13 -3.43 8.34
CA VAL A 19 0.15 -2.58 9.54
C VAL A 19 1.56 -2.13 9.87
N PHE A 20 2.56 -3.03 9.85
CA PHE A 20 3.95 -2.66 10.11
C PHE A 20 4.46 -1.63 9.11
N MET A 21 4.24 -1.85 7.83
CA MET A 21 4.64 -0.93 6.77
C MET A 21 4.03 0.47 7.01
N ARG A 22 2.73 0.52 7.25
CA ARG A 22 1.98 1.76 7.46
C ARG A 22 2.47 2.54 8.69
N VAL A 23 2.60 1.87 9.85
CA VAL A 23 3.01 2.56 11.08
C VAL A 23 4.50 2.88 11.11
N LEU A 24 5.36 2.00 10.57
CA LEU A 24 6.81 2.22 10.56
C LEU A 24 7.21 3.38 9.66
N TYR A 25 6.72 3.40 8.40
CA TYR A 25 7.07 4.45 7.45
C TYR A 25 6.51 5.83 7.86
N ALA A 26 5.35 5.85 8.52
CA ALA A 26 4.78 7.08 9.06
C ALA A 26 5.40 7.50 10.41
N THR A 27 6.23 6.68 11.07
CA THR A 27 6.85 7.01 12.36
C THR A 27 8.35 7.28 12.24
N ARG A 28 9.08 6.43 11.54
CA ARG A 28 10.55 6.47 11.44
C ARG A 28 11.11 7.85 11.02
N PRO A 29 10.52 8.58 10.05
CA PRO A 29 11.01 9.90 9.69
C PRO A 29 10.87 10.96 10.80
N TYR A 30 10.05 10.72 11.80
CA TYR A 30 9.69 11.66 12.86
C TYR A 30 10.18 11.23 14.25
N GLU A 31 10.82 10.08 14.40
CA GLU A 31 11.25 9.57 15.70
C GLU A 31 12.19 10.56 16.45
N ALA A 32 11.91 10.81 17.73
CA ALA A 32 12.72 11.71 18.55
C ALA A 32 14.06 11.08 18.92
N VAL A 33 14.09 9.76 19.11
CA VAL A 33 15.27 8.97 19.38
C VAL A 33 15.60 8.11 18.16
N PRO A 34 16.69 8.37 17.43
CA PRO A 34 17.06 7.62 16.24
C PRO A 34 17.11 6.11 16.47
N GLY A 35 16.41 5.34 15.63
CA GLY A 35 16.34 3.89 15.70
C GLY A 35 15.25 3.33 16.61
N SER A 36 14.51 4.17 17.35
CA SER A 36 13.44 3.72 18.25
C SER A 36 12.28 3.04 17.50
N ALA A 37 11.89 3.56 16.33
CA ALA A 37 10.85 2.96 15.49
C ALA A 37 11.29 1.57 14.97
N ASN A 38 12.52 1.41 14.55
CA ASN A 38 13.07 0.12 14.11
C ASN A 38 13.16 -0.88 15.28
N ALA A 39 13.57 -0.44 16.46
CA ALA A 39 13.62 -1.29 17.66
C ALA A 39 12.21 -1.78 18.06
N LEU A 40 11.21 -0.89 17.98
CA LEU A 40 9.82 -1.23 18.25
C LEU A 40 9.26 -2.19 17.20
N HIS A 41 9.58 -1.98 15.93
CA HIS A 41 9.24 -2.91 14.85
C HIS A 41 9.80 -4.32 15.11
N GLU A 42 11.09 -4.45 15.42
CA GLU A 42 11.72 -5.75 15.69
C GLU A 42 11.14 -6.44 16.93
N LYS A 43 10.77 -5.69 17.98
CA LYS A 43 10.05 -6.22 19.14
C LYS A 43 8.73 -6.86 18.72
N TRP A 44 7.87 -6.12 18.00
CA TRP A 44 6.57 -6.60 17.60
C TRP A 44 6.62 -7.68 16.52
N LYS A 45 7.56 -7.62 15.60
CA LYS A 45 7.82 -8.65 14.59
C LYS A 45 8.08 -10.01 15.25
N LYS A 46 8.93 -10.07 16.28
CA LYS A 46 9.18 -11.31 17.04
C LYS A 46 7.91 -11.86 17.69
N ILE A 47 7.06 -11.00 18.27
CA ILE A 47 5.78 -11.36 18.87
C ILE A 47 4.83 -11.93 17.82
N CYS A 48 4.70 -11.26 16.67
CA CYS A 48 3.80 -11.68 15.59
C CYS A 48 4.27 -12.99 14.94
N VAL A 49 5.55 -13.16 14.67
CA VAL A 49 6.12 -14.43 14.14
C VAL A 49 5.85 -15.58 15.11
N LYS A 50 6.05 -15.39 16.42
CA LYS A 50 5.72 -16.39 17.44
C LYS A 50 4.24 -16.73 17.42
N ALA A 51 3.34 -15.73 17.32
CA ALA A 51 1.89 -15.95 17.25
C ALA A 51 1.49 -16.72 15.98
N LEU A 52 2.09 -16.42 14.84
CA LEU A 52 1.85 -17.13 13.58
C LEU A 52 2.32 -18.59 13.64
N SER A 53 3.45 -18.86 14.29
CA SER A 53 4.04 -20.20 14.42
C SER A 53 3.29 -21.07 15.47
N THR A 54 2.56 -20.45 16.41
CA THR A 54 1.90 -21.15 17.49
C THR A 54 0.49 -21.58 17.07
N LYS A 55 0.17 -22.88 17.16
CA LYS A 55 -1.15 -23.43 16.79
C LYS A 55 -2.29 -22.85 17.61
N SER A 56 -2.08 -22.57 18.91
CA SER A 56 -3.09 -22.06 19.84
C SER A 56 -3.35 -20.56 19.74
N ALA A 57 -2.48 -19.79 19.03
CA ALA A 57 -2.70 -18.37 18.85
C ALA A 57 -3.82 -18.10 17.82
N GLY A 58 -5.01 -17.84 18.34
CA GLY A 58 -6.23 -17.61 17.56
C GLY A 58 -6.45 -16.13 17.20
N MET A 59 -7.68 -15.84 16.76
CA MET A 59 -8.11 -14.49 16.32
C MET A 59 -7.98 -13.45 17.45
N MET A 60 -8.23 -13.80 18.70
CA MET A 60 -8.08 -12.86 19.82
C MET A 60 -6.65 -12.37 20.00
N THR A 61 -5.66 -13.27 19.90
CA THR A 61 -4.24 -12.90 19.96
C THR A 61 -3.87 -12.00 18.77
N PHE A 62 -4.36 -12.32 17.59
CA PHE A 62 -4.16 -11.49 16.39
C PHE A 62 -4.69 -10.07 16.60
N VAL A 63 -5.94 -9.91 17.02
CA VAL A 63 -6.58 -8.60 17.28
C VAL A 63 -5.83 -7.82 18.37
N LYS A 64 -5.42 -8.51 19.45
CA LYS A 64 -4.63 -7.90 20.54
C LYS A 64 -3.30 -7.35 20.00
N ASN A 65 -2.58 -8.14 19.20
CA ASN A 65 -1.29 -7.73 18.64
C ASN A 65 -1.46 -6.52 17.69
N ILE A 66 -2.44 -6.54 16.78
CA ILE A 66 -2.74 -5.41 15.88
C ILE A 66 -2.95 -4.11 16.67
N ARG A 67 -3.81 -4.18 17.71
CA ARG A 67 -4.08 -3.00 18.56
C ARG A 67 -2.82 -2.54 19.31
N GLY A 68 -2.03 -3.49 19.82
CA GLY A 68 -0.78 -3.20 20.53
C GLY A 68 0.26 -2.53 19.62
N ILE A 69 0.43 -3.03 18.39
CA ILE A 69 1.34 -2.44 17.40
C ILE A 69 0.94 -0.97 17.16
N ILE A 70 -0.31 -0.73 16.77
CA ILE A 70 -0.78 0.62 16.43
C ILE A 70 -0.66 1.55 17.63
N HIS A 71 -1.07 1.10 18.82
CA HIS A 71 -0.97 1.87 20.06
C HIS A 71 0.46 2.25 20.41
N ASP A 72 1.40 1.28 20.38
CA ASP A 72 2.79 1.54 20.76
C ASP A 72 3.47 2.49 19.75
N PHE A 73 3.20 2.36 18.44
CA PHE A 73 3.71 3.28 17.43
C PHE A 73 3.07 4.67 17.50
N ASP A 74 1.78 4.76 17.83
CA ASP A 74 1.07 6.05 17.96
C ASP A 74 1.57 6.85 19.17
N ASN A 75 2.10 6.17 20.20
CA ASN A 75 2.65 6.78 21.41
C ASN A 75 4.19 6.86 21.42
N LEU A 76 4.86 6.57 20.30
CA LEU A 76 6.29 6.75 20.21
C LEU A 76 6.63 8.24 20.15
N ASP A 77 7.63 8.68 20.92
CA ASP A 77 8.07 10.08 20.95
C ASP A 77 8.50 10.56 19.55
N ARG A 78 7.93 11.69 19.13
CA ARG A 78 8.10 12.28 17.80
C ARG A 78 8.63 13.71 17.86
N THR A 79 9.42 14.07 16.86
CA THR A 79 9.78 15.45 16.57
C THR A 79 8.61 16.17 15.90
N ASN A 80 8.47 17.46 16.17
CA ASN A 80 7.45 18.30 15.54
C ASN A 80 7.99 18.94 14.24
N VAL A 81 8.41 18.11 13.28
CA VAL A 81 8.87 18.56 11.97
C VAL A 81 7.82 18.20 10.90
N HIS A 82 7.71 19.04 9.88
CA HIS A 82 6.88 18.75 8.72
C HIS A 82 7.76 18.15 7.61
N LYS A 83 7.36 17.02 7.06
CA LYS A 83 8.03 16.37 5.93
C LYS A 83 7.06 16.20 4.76
N PRO A 84 7.50 16.36 3.51
CA PRO A 84 6.67 16.06 2.35
C PRO A 84 6.36 14.56 2.33
N LYS A 85 5.10 14.22 2.06
CA LYS A 85 4.66 12.82 1.89
C LYS A 85 4.79 12.42 0.43
N VAL A 86 5.32 11.21 0.21
CA VAL A 86 5.50 10.63 -1.12
C VAL A 86 4.83 9.26 -1.17
N GLY A 87 3.80 9.15 -2.00
CA GLY A 87 3.13 7.89 -2.29
C GLY A 87 3.96 6.99 -3.20
N ILE A 88 4.03 5.70 -2.88
CA ILE A 88 4.69 4.69 -3.71
C ILE A 88 3.63 3.74 -4.22
N VAL A 89 3.40 3.73 -5.53
CA VAL A 89 2.47 2.84 -6.24
C VAL A 89 3.21 2.16 -7.38
N GLY A 90 2.62 1.16 -8.01
CA GLY A 90 3.23 0.54 -9.19
C GLY A 90 3.10 -0.97 -9.21
N GLU A 91 3.99 -1.62 -9.96
CA GLU A 91 4.04 -3.07 -10.11
C GLU A 91 4.33 -3.73 -8.76
N ILE A 92 3.56 -4.77 -8.45
CA ILE A 92 3.52 -5.39 -7.11
C ILE A 92 4.88 -5.85 -6.60
N LEU A 93 5.66 -6.58 -7.43
CA LEU A 93 6.98 -7.05 -7.01
C LEU A 93 7.93 -5.88 -6.78
N VAL A 94 7.98 -4.92 -7.71
CA VAL A 94 8.85 -3.74 -7.60
C VAL A 94 8.43 -2.89 -6.41
N LYS A 95 7.13 -2.70 -6.19
CA LYS A 95 6.59 -1.90 -5.07
C LYS A 95 7.00 -2.47 -3.72
N PHE A 96 6.84 -3.78 -3.50
CA PHE A 96 7.01 -4.40 -2.19
C PHE A 96 8.39 -5.05 -1.94
N SER A 97 9.28 -5.09 -2.94
CA SER A 97 10.62 -5.66 -2.79
C SER A 97 11.69 -4.56 -2.74
N PRO A 98 12.32 -4.30 -1.58
CA PRO A 98 13.38 -3.29 -1.48
C PRO A 98 14.54 -3.53 -2.45
N THR A 99 14.89 -4.80 -2.69
CA THR A 99 15.94 -5.15 -3.67
C THR A 99 15.53 -4.80 -5.11
N ALA A 100 14.23 -4.92 -5.46
CA ALA A 100 13.76 -4.65 -6.81
C ALA A 100 13.58 -3.14 -7.08
N ASN A 101 13.40 -2.33 -6.03
CA ASN A 101 13.18 -0.88 -6.14
C ASN A 101 14.35 -0.03 -5.60
N ASN A 102 15.54 -0.63 -5.46
CA ASN A 102 16.75 0.05 -4.96
C ASN A 102 16.50 0.80 -3.64
N HIS A 103 15.76 0.16 -2.70
CA HIS A 103 15.49 0.70 -1.38
C HIS A 103 14.83 2.09 -1.41
N ILE A 104 13.82 2.27 -2.26
CA ILE A 104 13.15 3.57 -2.48
C ILE A 104 12.63 4.21 -1.19
N VAL A 105 12.15 3.44 -0.21
CA VAL A 105 11.66 3.98 1.07
C VAL A 105 12.79 4.64 1.84
N GLU A 106 13.92 3.94 1.99
CA GLU A 106 15.12 4.46 2.66
C GLU A 106 15.69 5.68 1.93
N LEU A 107 15.63 5.67 0.59
CA LEU A 107 16.01 6.81 -0.23
C LEU A 107 15.14 8.04 0.07
N LEU A 108 13.82 7.89 0.05
CA LEU A 108 12.89 8.99 0.34
C LEU A 108 13.09 9.55 1.75
N GLU A 109 13.29 8.68 2.74
CA GLU A 109 13.53 9.09 4.12
C GLU A 109 14.88 9.83 4.28
N SER A 110 15.94 9.37 3.59
CA SER A 110 17.24 10.03 3.60
C SER A 110 17.21 11.43 2.95
N GLU A 111 16.32 11.63 1.98
CA GLU A 111 16.06 12.92 1.33
C GLU A 111 15.03 13.78 2.11
N GLY A 112 14.64 13.36 3.33
CA GLY A 112 13.79 14.11 4.24
C GLY A 112 12.28 13.99 4.01
N ALA A 113 11.81 12.98 3.29
CA ALA A 113 10.39 12.74 3.03
C ALA A 113 9.80 11.61 3.90
N GLU A 114 8.47 11.54 3.98
CA GLU A 114 7.71 10.39 4.51
C GLU A 114 7.24 9.53 3.34
N ALA A 115 7.57 8.24 3.34
CA ALA A 115 7.05 7.29 2.37
C ALA A 115 5.65 6.82 2.76
N VAL A 116 4.71 6.82 1.82
CA VAL A 116 3.34 6.31 2.01
C VAL A 116 3.08 5.23 0.97
N MET A 117 2.85 4.01 1.43
CA MET A 117 2.64 2.85 0.55
C MET A 117 1.28 2.21 0.84
N PRO A 118 0.38 2.10 -0.16
CA PRO A 118 -0.87 1.36 -0.03
C PRO A 118 -0.65 -0.12 0.27
N ASP A 119 -1.62 -0.74 0.95
CA ASP A 119 -1.52 -2.08 1.52
C ASP A 119 -1.48 -3.19 0.44
N LEU A 120 -0.79 -4.29 0.72
CA LEU A 120 -0.81 -5.50 -0.14
C LEU A 120 -2.19 -6.17 -0.11
N MET A 121 -2.91 -6.09 1.00
CA MET A 121 -4.27 -6.61 1.11
C MET A 121 -5.22 -5.97 0.08
N ASP A 122 -5.02 -4.71 -0.28
CA ASP A 122 -5.86 -4.03 -1.27
C ASP A 122 -5.71 -4.64 -2.67
N PHE A 123 -4.51 -5.10 -3.03
CA PHE A 123 -4.30 -5.85 -4.27
C PHE A 123 -5.02 -7.20 -4.26
N LEU A 124 -5.02 -7.93 -3.14
CA LEU A 124 -5.79 -9.17 -3.02
C LEU A 124 -7.30 -8.91 -3.17
N LEU A 125 -7.80 -7.86 -2.55
CA LEU A 125 -9.20 -7.43 -2.68
C LEU A 125 -9.55 -7.05 -4.12
N TYR A 126 -8.67 -6.33 -4.81
CA TYR A 126 -8.80 -6.00 -6.23
C TYR A 126 -8.93 -7.25 -7.10
N CYS A 127 -8.09 -8.25 -6.89
CA CYS A 127 -8.15 -9.51 -7.66
C CYS A 127 -9.54 -10.18 -7.60
N PHE A 128 -10.15 -10.21 -6.41
CA PHE A 128 -11.50 -10.75 -6.24
C PHE A 128 -12.57 -9.80 -6.78
N TYR A 129 -12.40 -8.48 -6.61
CA TYR A 129 -13.38 -7.47 -7.02
C TYR A 129 -13.59 -7.44 -8.54
N ASN A 130 -12.58 -7.77 -9.31
CA ASN A 130 -12.61 -7.88 -10.78
C ASN A 130 -13.68 -8.86 -11.29
N SER A 131 -14.11 -9.82 -10.47
CA SER A 131 -15.17 -10.77 -10.82
C SER A 131 -16.53 -10.08 -11.07
N ASN A 132 -16.78 -8.93 -10.44
CA ASN A 132 -18.03 -8.19 -10.63
C ASN A 132 -18.14 -7.66 -12.08
N PHE A 133 -17.09 -6.96 -12.55
CA PHE A 133 -17.05 -6.48 -13.94
C PHE A 133 -17.12 -7.64 -14.94
N LYS A 134 -16.45 -8.77 -14.67
CA LYS A 134 -16.47 -9.96 -15.53
C LYS A 134 -17.86 -10.59 -15.59
N ALA A 135 -18.61 -10.60 -14.48
CA ALA A 135 -19.96 -11.11 -14.45
C ALA A 135 -20.96 -10.21 -15.19
N ASP A 136 -20.76 -8.88 -15.10
CA ASP A 136 -21.66 -7.91 -15.72
C ASP A 136 -21.39 -7.72 -17.21
N ASN A 137 -20.13 -7.86 -17.66
CA ASN A 137 -19.72 -7.46 -19.02
C ASN A 137 -19.08 -8.59 -19.86
N LEU A 138 -18.54 -9.64 -19.22
CA LEU A 138 -17.73 -10.67 -19.92
C LEU A 138 -18.29 -12.10 -19.77
N GLY A 139 -19.56 -12.24 -19.38
CA GLY A 139 -20.24 -13.54 -19.33
C GLY A 139 -19.79 -14.48 -18.20
N MET A 140 -19.06 -14.00 -17.20
CA MET A 140 -18.74 -14.81 -16.03
C MET A 140 -20.02 -15.17 -15.26
N LYS A 141 -20.11 -16.40 -14.73
CA LYS A 141 -21.25 -16.82 -13.93
C LYS A 141 -21.40 -15.93 -12.68
N ARG A 142 -22.59 -15.42 -12.41
CA ARG A 142 -22.88 -14.59 -11.22
C ARG A 142 -22.59 -15.31 -9.90
N SER A 143 -22.74 -16.66 -9.87
CA SER A 143 -22.37 -17.46 -8.70
C SER A 143 -20.88 -17.36 -8.35
N THR A 144 -20.00 -17.28 -9.37
CA THR A 144 -18.56 -17.08 -9.16
C THR A 144 -18.28 -15.69 -8.60
N ALA A 145 -18.91 -14.64 -9.12
CA ALA A 145 -18.78 -13.28 -8.57
C ALA A 145 -19.28 -13.22 -7.12
N HIS A 146 -20.36 -13.95 -6.80
CA HIS A 146 -20.88 -14.04 -5.43
C HIS A 146 -19.86 -14.69 -4.46
N LEU A 147 -19.22 -15.78 -4.89
CA LEU A 147 -18.16 -16.43 -4.12
C LEU A 147 -16.95 -15.48 -3.91
N CYS A 148 -16.55 -14.72 -4.93
CA CYS A 148 -15.49 -13.72 -4.82
C CYS A 148 -15.88 -12.60 -3.84
N ASN A 149 -17.13 -12.15 -3.84
CA ASN A 149 -17.62 -11.14 -2.88
C ASN A 149 -17.65 -11.68 -1.43
N MET A 150 -17.91 -12.98 -1.24
CA MET A 150 -17.74 -13.61 0.07
C MET A 150 -16.27 -13.61 0.52
N ALA A 151 -15.33 -13.89 -0.40
CA ALA A 151 -13.90 -13.81 -0.11
C ALA A 151 -13.50 -12.37 0.25
N ILE A 152 -13.98 -11.35 -0.47
CA ILE A 152 -13.78 -9.94 -0.10
C ILE A 152 -14.27 -9.67 1.31
N SER A 153 -15.47 -10.14 1.66
CA SER A 153 -16.04 -9.94 3.01
C SER A 153 -15.18 -10.59 4.11
N LEU A 154 -14.60 -11.77 3.84
CA LEU A 154 -13.66 -12.43 4.74
C LEU A 154 -12.37 -11.65 4.91
N LEU A 155 -11.76 -11.17 3.82
CA LEU A 155 -10.53 -10.36 3.87
C LEU A 155 -10.76 -9.04 4.62
N GLU A 156 -11.88 -8.36 4.35
CA GLU A 156 -12.27 -7.14 5.07
C GLU A 156 -12.52 -7.42 6.57
N TYR A 157 -13.08 -8.58 6.92
CA TYR A 157 -13.23 -9.01 8.32
C TYR A 157 -11.86 -9.21 8.98
N MET A 158 -10.90 -9.83 8.28
CA MET A 158 -9.55 -10.03 8.81
C MET A 158 -8.83 -8.70 9.10
N ARG A 159 -8.95 -7.69 8.23
CA ARG A 159 -8.32 -6.37 8.47
C ARG A 159 -9.15 -5.41 9.32
N LYS A 160 -10.37 -5.77 9.71
CA LYS A 160 -11.27 -4.89 10.47
C LYS A 160 -10.64 -4.36 11.76
N ALA A 161 -9.89 -5.21 12.47
CA ALA A 161 -9.21 -4.82 13.71
C ALA A 161 -8.16 -3.73 13.48
N ALA A 162 -7.39 -3.85 12.40
CA ALA A 162 -6.41 -2.84 11.99
C ALA A 162 -7.11 -1.51 11.63
N ARG A 163 -8.14 -1.57 10.80
CA ARG A 163 -8.88 -0.38 10.38
C ARG A 163 -9.47 0.39 11.56
N ILE A 164 -10.15 -0.29 12.49
CA ILE A 164 -10.73 0.34 13.68
C ILE A 164 -9.65 0.95 14.59
N ALA A 165 -8.49 0.31 14.71
CA ALA A 165 -7.40 0.85 15.53
C ALA A 165 -6.73 2.06 14.86
N LEU A 166 -6.54 2.04 13.54
CA LEU A 166 -6.03 3.16 12.75
C LEU A 166 -6.99 4.37 12.75
N GLU A 167 -8.31 4.12 12.66
CA GLU A 167 -9.33 5.19 12.77
C GLU A 167 -9.28 5.95 14.10
N LYS A 168 -8.76 5.33 15.16
CA LYS A 168 -8.62 5.93 16.50
C LYS A 168 -7.23 6.52 16.74
N SER A 169 -6.29 6.28 15.86
CA SER A 169 -4.93 6.79 15.93
C SER A 169 -4.89 8.29 15.64
N THR A 170 -3.94 8.99 16.23
CA THR A 170 -3.69 10.41 15.96
C THR A 170 -2.77 10.62 14.76
N HIS A 171 -1.97 9.61 14.39
CA HIS A 171 -0.91 9.74 13.39
C HIS A 171 -1.11 8.88 12.13
N PHE A 172 -2.01 7.88 12.17
CA PHE A 172 -2.18 6.93 11.08
C PHE A 172 -3.57 7.01 10.48
N THR A 173 -3.67 6.78 9.18
CA THR A 173 -4.95 6.72 8.46
C THR A 173 -5.29 5.28 8.08
N PRO A 174 -6.58 4.88 8.19
CA PRO A 174 -7.01 3.56 7.74
C PRO A 174 -6.99 3.46 6.21
N PRO A 175 -6.84 2.23 5.64
CA PRO A 175 -6.98 2.01 4.21
C PRO A 175 -8.42 2.21 3.75
N SER A 176 -8.60 2.69 2.52
CA SER A 176 -9.92 2.80 1.88
C SER A 176 -10.50 1.42 1.56
N ARG A 177 -11.80 1.36 1.28
CA ARG A 177 -12.44 0.13 0.81
C ARG A 177 -12.21 -0.05 -0.68
N ILE A 178 -12.08 -1.28 -1.12
CA ILE A 178 -11.87 -1.58 -2.54
C ILE A 178 -12.97 -1.00 -3.45
N LYS A 179 -14.21 -0.91 -2.97
CA LYS A 179 -15.32 -0.27 -3.69
C LYS A 179 -15.08 1.22 -3.93
N ASP A 180 -14.49 1.90 -2.95
CA ASP A 180 -14.23 3.35 -3.04
C ASP A 180 -13.10 3.60 -4.06
N LEU A 181 -12.06 2.74 -4.06
CA LEU A 181 -11.01 2.78 -5.09
C LEU A 181 -11.59 2.54 -6.49
N ALA A 182 -12.49 1.55 -6.64
CA ALA A 182 -13.13 1.26 -7.91
C ALA A 182 -13.97 2.44 -8.43
N VAL A 183 -14.72 3.10 -7.54
CA VAL A 183 -15.50 4.30 -7.90
C VAL A 183 -14.59 5.43 -8.36
N MET A 184 -13.49 5.68 -7.64
CA MET A 184 -12.52 6.72 -8.02
C MET A 184 -11.86 6.40 -9.36
N ALA A 185 -11.38 5.17 -9.55
CA ALA A 185 -10.70 4.74 -10.78
C ALA A 185 -11.62 4.80 -12.00
N ASN A 186 -12.91 4.43 -11.86
CA ASN A 186 -13.87 4.38 -12.96
C ASN A 186 -14.16 5.74 -13.62
N GLY A 187 -13.81 6.84 -12.94
CA GLY A 187 -13.86 8.18 -13.52
C GLY A 187 -12.74 8.48 -14.52
N PHE A 188 -11.67 7.68 -14.53
CA PHE A 188 -10.48 7.88 -15.35
C PHE A 188 -10.18 6.72 -16.29
N VAL A 189 -10.39 5.48 -15.83
CA VAL A 189 -10.14 4.26 -16.61
C VAL A 189 -11.27 3.27 -16.41
N SER A 190 -11.58 2.49 -17.45
CA SER A 190 -12.56 1.42 -17.32
C SER A 190 -12.09 0.35 -16.33
N LEU A 191 -12.99 -0.14 -15.48
CA LEU A 191 -12.76 -1.30 -14.62
C LEU A 191 -12.51 -2.60 -15.40
N GLY A 192 -12.64 -2.57 -16.73
CA GLY A 192 -12.23 -3.64 -17.64
C GLY A 192 -10.71 -3.77 -17.80
N ASN A 193 -9.93 -2.76 -17.42
CA ASN A 193 -8.46 -2.84 -17.38
C ASN A 193 -8.05 -3.67 -16.15
N GLN A 194 -7.98 -5.00 -16.28
CA GLN A 194 -7.81 -5.96 -15.18
C GLN A 194 -6.52 -6.78 -15.26
N THR A 195 -5.65 -6.52 -16.23
CA THR A 195 -4.37 -7.21 -16.36
C THR A 195 -3.36 -6.62 -15.39
N GLY A 196 -2.63 -7.46 -14.65
CA GLY A 196 -1.72 -7.00 -13.60
C GLY A 196 -2.46 -6.18 -12.54
N GLU A 197 -1.94 -5.04 -12.19
CA GLU A 197 -2.54 -4.08 -11.25
C GLU A 197 -3.79 -3.40 -11.83
N GLY A 198 -3.87 -3.30 -13.14
CA GLY A 198 -5.03 -2.79 -13.85
C GLY A 198 -5.55 -1.45 -13.30
N TRP A 199 -6.87 -1.26 -13.28
CA TRP A 199 -7.53 -0.05 -12.79
C TRP A 199 -7.17 0.28 -11.32
N PHE A 200 -6.76 -0.72 -10.55
CA PHE A 200 -6.41 -0.56 -9.16
C PHE A 200 -5.22 0.42 -8.97
N LEU A 201 -4.23 0.39 -9.84
CA LEU A 201 -3.09 1.31 -9.81
C LEU A 201 -3.53 2.78 -9.94
N THR A 202 -4.47 3.06 -10.86
CA THR A 202 -5.08 4.39 -10.97
C THR A 202 -5.86 4.75 -9.70
N GLY A 203 -6.59 3.78 -9.13
CA GLY A 203 -7.33 3.94 -7.87
C GLY A 203 -6.44 4.28 -6.69
N GLU A 204 -5.29 3.61 -6.55
CA GLU A 204 -4.29 3.91 -5.50
C GLU A 204 -3.76 5.35 -5.62
N MET A 205 -3.43 5.81 -6.84
CA MET A 205 -2.97 7.19 -7.04
C MET A 205 -4.04 8.21 -6.62
N LEU A 206 -5.30 7.97 -6.96
CA LEU A 206 -6.42 8.84 -6.60
C LEU A 206 -6.71 8.83 -5.08
N GLU A 207 -6.59 7.67 -4.43
CA GLU A 207 -6.70 7.57 -2.97
C GLU A 207 -5.63 8.40 -2.27
N LEU A 208 -4.38 8.28 -2.71
CA LEU A 208 -3.25 9.06 -2.18
C LEU A 208 -3.50 10.56 -2.34
N ILE A 209 -3.88 11.02 -3.53
CA ILE A 209 -4.20 12.44 -3.79
C ILE A 209 -5.33 12.91 -2.86
N LYS A 210 -6.41 12.13 -2.73
CA LYS A 210 -7.56 12.45 -1.88
C LYS A 210 -7.17 12.53 -0.40
N SER A 211 -6.20 11.73 0.04
CA SER A 211 -5.67 11.77 1.41
C SER A 211 -4.61 12.87 1.63
N GLY A 212 -4.34 13.72 0.62
CA GLY A 212 -3.38 14.81 0.70
C GLY A 212 -1.94 14.42 0.33
N VAL A 213 -1.70 13.19 -0.12
CA VAL A 213 -0.40 12.72 -0.60
C VAL A 213 -0.30 13.00 -2.10
N ASN A 214 0.12 14.22 -2.45
CA ASN A 214 0.14 14.68 -3.82
C ASN A 214 1.40 14.29 -4.60
N ASN A 215 2.50 13.96 -3.93
CA ASN A 215 3.73 13.50 -4.58
C ASN A 215 3.67 11.98 -4.69
N ILE A 216 3.77 11.43 -5.89
CA ILE A 216 3.60 10.00 -6.14
C ILE A 216 4.69 9.49 -7.08
N VAL A 217 5.35 8.42 -6.69
CA VAL A 217 6.26 7.65 -7.52
C VAL A 217 5.57 6.35 -7.94
N CYS A 218 5.35 6.19 -9.24
CA CYS A 218 4.89 4.95 -9.83
C CYS A 218 6.12 4.11 -10.23
N VAL A 219 6.40 3.05 -9.48
CA VAL A 219 7.56 2.16 -9.68
C VAL A 219 7.16 1.00 -10.60
N GLN A 220 7.96 0.72 -11.62
CA GLN A 220 7.61 -0.28 -12.62
C GLN A 220 8.83 -0.86 -13.30
N PRO A 221 8.79 -2.11 -13.81
CA PRO A 221 9.78 -2.58 -14.77
C PRO A 221 9.53 -1.96 -16.15
N PHE A 222 10.57 -1.77 -16.94
CA PHE A 222 10.44 -1.33 -18.33
C PHE A 222 9.57 -2.32 -19.14
N GLY A 223 8.66 -1.79 -19.95
CA GLY A 223 7.79 -2.60 -20.79
C GLY A 223 6.65 -3.32 -20.03
N CYS A 224 6.44 -3.06 -18.74
CA CYS A 224 5.26 -3.55 -18.03
C CYS A 224 3.99 -2.90 -18.61
N LEU A 225 3.28 -3.64 -19.45
CA LEU A 225 2.12 -3.12 -20.19
C LEU A 225 1.04 -2.51 -19.28
N PRO A 226 0.55 -3.19 -18.20
CA PRO A 226 -0.45 -2.59 -17.32
C PRO A 226 0.02 -1.26 -16.72
N ASN A 227 1.24 -1.21 -16.22
CA ASN A 227 1.77 0.01 -15.60
C ASN A 227 1.95 1.16 -16.62
N HIS A 228 2.28 0.85 -17.88
CA HIS A 228 2.35 1.86 -18.94
C HIS A 228 0.97 2.42 -19.29
N ILE A 229 -0.09 1.62 -19.28
CA ILE A 229 -1.45 2.03 -19.64
C ILE A 229 -2.13 2.75 -18.46
N VAL A 230 -2.30 2.07 -17.32
CA VAL A 230 -3.10 2.55 -16.19
C VAL A 230 -2.27 3.22 -15.07
N GLY A 231 -0.96 3.22 -15.21
CA GLY A 231 -0.03 3.97 -14.37
C GLY A 231 0.45 5.21 -15.12
N LYS A 232 1.48 5.06 -15.97
CA LYS A 232 2.12 6.15 -16.70
C LYS A 232 1.18 6.88 -17.68
N GLY A 233 0.31 6.12 -18.38
CA GLY A 233 -0.60 6.65 -19.39
C GLY A 233 -1.66 7.60 -18.85
N VAL A 234 -2.06 7.45 -17.59
CA VAL A 234 -3.12 8.28 -16.96
C VAL A 234 -2.56 9.51 -16.23
N ILE A 235 -1.24 9.64 -16.07
CA ILE A 235 -0.62 10.72 -15.27
C ILE A 235 -1.08 12.10 -15.74
N LYS A 236 -1.18 12.33 -17.04
CA LYS A 236 -1.61 13.63 -17.59
C LYS A 236 -3.02 13.98 -17.15
N GLU A 237 -3.94 13.04 -17.26
CA GLU A 237 -5.35 13.24 -16.88
C GLU A 237 -5.51 13.40 -15.36
N LEU A 238 -4.77 12.63 -14.58
CA LEU A 238 -4.75 12.78 -13.12
C LEU A 238 -4.26 14.16 -12.69
N ARG A 239 -3.20 14.67 -13.32
CA ARG A 239 -2.68 16.03 -13.05
C ARG A 239 -3.64 17.11 -13.51
N TYR A 240 -4.32 16.93 -14.63
CA TYR A 240 -5.32 17.87 -15.11
C TYR A 240 -6.48 18.00 -14.13
N ALA A 241 -6.98 16.86 -13.63
CA ALA A 241 -8.05 16.84 -12.64
C ALA A 241 -7.59 17.26 -11.22
N ASN A 242 -6.30 17.11 -10.92
CA ASN A 242 -5.71 17.39 -9.62
C ASN A 242 -4.43 18.23 -9.80
N PRO A 243 -4.52 19.56 -9.96
CA PRO A 243 -3.37 20.42 -10.30
C PRO A 243 -2.20 20.40 -9.31
N LYS A 244 -2.45 19.98 -8.05
CA LYS A 244 -1.41 19.79 -7.03
C LYS A 244 -0.66 18.45 -7.13
N ALA A 245 -1.15 17.53 -7.95
CA ALA A 245 -0.55 16.20 -8.07
C ALA A 245 0.78 16.26 -8.82
N ASN A 246 1.83 15.78 -8.16
CA ASN A 246 3.20 15.68 -8.66
C ASN A 246 3.56 14.19 -8.81
N ILE A 247 3.24 13.61 -9.96
CA ILE A 247 3.34 12.17 -10.20
C ILE A 247 4.48 11.91 -11.19
N ILE A 248 5.37 10.99 -10.87
CA ILE A 248 6.41 10.51 -11.78
C ILE A 248 6.34 8.98 -11.91
N ALA A 249 6.72 8.46 -13.08
CA ALA A 249 6.96 7.03 -13.27
C ALA A 249 8.46 6.77 -13.32
N VAL A 250 8.93 5.75 -12.60
CA VAL A 250 10.34 5.37 -12.54
C VAL A 250 10.47 3.90 -12.88
N ASP A 251 11.31 3.61 -13.89
CA ASP A 251 11.56 2.24 -14.36
C ASP A 251 12.71 1.63 -13.52
N TYR A 252 12.47 0.40 -13.00
CA TYR A 252 13.41 -0.38 -12.19
C TYR A 252 13.73 -1.68 -12.92
N ASP A 253 14.83 -1.69 -13.65
CA ASP A 253 15.33 -2.87 -14.37
C ASP A 253 16.82 -3.06 -14.06
N PRO A 254 17.34 -4.27 -14.18
CA PRO A 254 18.76 -4.55 -13.93
C PRO A 254 19.72 -3.72 -14.79
N GLY A 255 19.27 -3.27 -15.97
CA GLY A 255 20.02 -2.41 -16.88
C GLY A 255 19.69 -0.92 -16.79
N ALA A 256 18.76 -0.51 -15.93
CA ALA A 256 18.37 0.88 -15.77
C ALA A 256 19.43 1.66 -14.99
N SER A 257 19.64 2.93 -15.36
CA SER A 257 20.59 3.81 -14.68
C SER A 257 20.04 4.23 -13.32
N GLU A 258 20.63 3.73 -12.24
CA GLU A 258 20.31 4.12 -10.88
C GLU A 258 20.43 5.65 -10.66
N VAL A 259 21.41 6.28 -11.30
CA VAL A 259 21.57 7.74 -11.27
C VAL A 259 20.36 8.45 -11.87
N ASN A 260 19.80 7.94 -12.98
CA ASN A 260 18.60 8.53 -13.58
C ASN A 260 17.36 8.36 -12.67
N GLN A 261 17.21 7.22 -12.01
CA GLN A 261 16.15 6.98 -11.05
C GLN A 261 16.24 7.98 -9.89
N LEU A 262 17.42 8.10 -9.29
CA LEU A 262 17.72 9.04 -8.21
C LEU A 262 17.44 10.49 -8.60
N ASN A 263 17.92 10.93 -9.76
CA ASN A 263 17.74 12.30 -10.25
C ASN A 263 16.25 12.63 -10.44
N ARG A 264 15.45 11.70 -10.96
CA ARG A 264 14.00 11.90 -11.14
C ARG A 264 13.28 12.05 -9.80
N ILE A 265 13.64 11.23 -8.79
CA ILE A 265 13.08 11.31 -7.44
C ILE A 265 13.49 12.64 -6.79
N LYS A 266 14.75 13.02 -6.85
CA LYS A 266 15.23 14.30 -6.28
C LYS A 266 14.58 15.51 -6.94
N LEU A 267 14.37 15.48 -8.25
CA LEU A 267 13.65 16.55 -8.95
C LEU A 267 12.19 16.66 -8.49
N MET A 268 11.51 15.53 -8.30
CA MET A 268 10.17 15.53 -7.73
C MET A 268 10.14 16.12 -6.31
N LEU A 269 11.08 15.71 -5.45
CA LEU A 269 11.17 16.19 -4.06
C LEU A 269 11.48 17.69 -3.99
N SER A 270 12.33 18.22 -4.87
CA SER A 270 12.62 19.67 -4.94
C SER A 270 11.38 20.52 -5.26
N THR A 271 10.39 19.93 -5.93
CA THR A 271 9.09 20.57 -6.21
C THR A 271 8.12 20.40 -5.02
N ALA A 272 8.25 19.31 -4.27
CA ALA A 272 7.39 18.99 -3.12
C ALA A 272 7.70 19.83 -1.87
N GLN A 273 8.91 20.39 -1.79
CA GLN A 273 9.39 21.20 -0.66
C GLN A 273 9.05 22.70 -0.80
N LYS A 274 8.54 23.10 -1.94
CA LYS A 274 8.04 24.48 -2.23
C LYS A 274 6.56 24.61 -1.87
#